data_d688b805cd0cfef97dd6dc5876fc15fc
#
_entry.id   d688b805cd0cfef97dd6dc5876fc15fc
#
_cell.length_a   1.000
_cell.length_b   1.000
_cell.length_c   1.000
_cell.angle_alpha   90.00
_cell.angle_beta   90.00
_cell.angle_gamma   90.00
#
_symmetry.space_group_name_H-M   'P 1'
#
loop_
_entity.id
_entity.type
_entity.pdbx_description
1 polymer ?
#
loop_
_entity_poly.entity_id
_entity_poly.type
_entity_poly.pdbx_seq_one_letter_code
_entity_poly.pdbx_strand_id
1 'polypeptide(L)'
;RLRRAVEIANIKEFIMSLPMRFSTMIGRDGIGLSQGQKQRILIARAVYKDPLYIFLDEATNALDAKNERTIVENLDQFYKGRTVVVVAHRLSTVKNAHQIIVLDKGRIVETGNHASLIEKKGAYYNLVKNQLELGN
;
A
#
# COMPACT_ATOMS: atom_id res chain seq x y z
N ARG A 1 4.89 20.08 3.91
CA ARG A 1 4.62 18.67 4.28
C ARG A 1 3.19 18.24 3.98
N LEU A 2 2.17 18.95 4.49
CA LEU A 2 0.76 18.56 4.33
C LEU A 2 0.36 18.44 2.85
N ARG A 3 0.69 19.43 2.01
CA ARG A 3 0.41 19.41 0.57
C ARG A 3 1.02 18.17 -0.11
N ARG A 4 2.30 17.91 0.15
CA ARG A 4 2.98 16.72 -0.40
C ARG A 4 2.31 15.41 0.04
N ALA A 5 1.92 15.32 1.30
CA ALA A 5 1.28 14.12 1.84
C ALA A 5 -0.06 13.81 1.13
N VAL A 6 -0.91 14.81 0.91
CA VAL A 6 -2.21 14.62 0.25
C VAL A 6 -2.08 14.40 -1.26
N GLU A 7 -1.03 14.91 -1.89
CA GLU A 7 -0.70 14.65 -3.29
C GLU A 7 -0.23 13.21 -3.49
N ILE A 8 0.69 12.72 -2.66
CA ILE A 8 1.17 11.32 -2.69
C ILE A 8 -0.01 10.36 -2.48
N ALA A 9 -0.87 10.64 -1.52
CA ALA A 9 -2.05 9.81 -1.23
C ALA A 9 -3.20 9.99 -2.25
N ASN A 10 -3.03 10.81 -3.28
CA ASN A 10 -4.04 11.11 -4.31
C ASN A 10 -5.42 11.49 -3.72
N ILE A 11 -5.44 12.32 -2.66
CA ILE A 11 -6.67 12.73 -1.97
C ILE A 11 -6.87 14.24 -1.91
N LYS A 12 -6.00 15.02 -2.53
CA LYS A 12 -6.03 16.48 -2.49
C LYS A 12 -7.35 17.04 -3.02
N GLU A 13 -7.81 16.58 -4.19
CA GLU A 13 -9.05 17.08 -4.82
C GLU A 13 -10.26 16.84 -3.93
N PHE A 14 -10.37 15.64 -3.35
CA PHE A 14 -11.42 15.32 -2.40
C PHE A 14 -11.40 16.28 -1.20
N ILE A 15 -10.25 16.51 -0.56
CA ILE A 15 -10.14 17.42 0.59
C ILE A 15 -10.52 18.84 0.18
N MET A 16 -10.11 19.30 -1.00
CA MET A 16 -10.42 20.64 -1.48
C MET A 16 -11.90 20.83 -1.84
N SER A 17 -12.63 19.74 -2.10
CA SER A 17 -14.09 19.76 -2.34
C SER A 17 -14.91 19.82 -1.04
N LEU A 18 -14.30 19.56 0.12
CA LEU A 18 -14.99 19.62 1.40
C LEU A 18 -15.31 21.06 1.82
N PRO A 19 -16.42 21.31 2.54
CA PRO A 19 -16.86 22.66 2.93
C PRO A 19 -15.79 23.50 3.62
N MET A 20 -15.08 22.91 4.57
CA MET A 20 -13.99 23.57 5.31
C MET A 20 -12.61 23.03 4.94
N ARG A 21 -12.50 22.30 3.81
CA ARG A 21 -11.24 21.74 3.31
C ARG A 21 -10.51 20.96 4.39
N PHE A 22 -9.26 21.33 4.72
CA PHE A 22 -8.46 20.67 5.75
C PHE A 22 -9.02 20.81 7.18
N SER A 23 -9.87 21.78 7.42
CA SER A 23 -10.52 22.00 8.71
C SER A 23 -11.87 21.30 8.84
N THR A 24 -12.28 20.54 7.82
CA THR A 24 -13.53 19.78 7.84
C THR A 24 -13.45 18.68 8.89
N MET A 25 -14.42 18.62 9.78
CA MET A 25 -14.55 17.54 10.74
C MET A 25 -15.01 16.26 10.01
N ILE A 26 -14.27 15.18 10.19
CA ILE A 26 -14.54 13.87 9.59
C ILE A 26 -14.70 12.81 10.67
N GLY A 27 -15.42 11.74 10.39
CA GLY A 27 -15.66 10.64 11.32
C GLY A 27 -17.08 10.59 11.84
N ARG A 28 -17.25 10.09 13.07
CA ARG A 28 -18.57 9.80 13.64
C ARG A 28 -19.47 11.05 13.75
N ASP A 29 -18.89 12.17 14.13
CA ASP A 29 -19.59 13.45 14.35
C ASP A 29 -19.38 14.45 13.20
N GLY A 30 -18.90 13.99 12.04
CA GLY A 30 -18.62 14.81 10.88
C GLY A 30 -18.99 14.12 9.57
N ILE A 31 -18.35 14.54 8.48
CA ILE A 31 -18.59 13.96 7.16
C ILE A 31 -18.12 12.50 7.13
N GLY A 32 -19.01 11.60 6.70
CA GLY A 32 -18.68 10.20 6.48
C GLY A 32 -17.69 10.03 5.31
N LEU A 33 -16.81 9.03 5.42
CA LEU A 33 -15.80 8.72 4.41
C LEU A 33 -16.04 7.33 3.83
N SER A 34 -15.82 7.16 2.54
CA SER A 34 -15.70 5.83 1.92
C SER A 34 -14.46 5.10 2.43
N GLN A 35 -14.41 3.77 2.29
CA GLN A 35 -13.23 2.98 2.70
C GLN A 35 -11.96 3.42 1.94
N GLY A 36 -12.06 3.68 0.63
CA GLY A 36 -10.95 4.20 -0.15
C GLY A 36 -10.47 5.58 0.30
N GLN A 37 -11.39 6.48 0.68
CA GLN A 37 -11.03 7.79 1.26
C GLN A 37 -10.33 7.64 2.60
N LYS A 38 -10.82 6.76 3.47
CA LYS A 38 -10.17 6.45 4.76
C LYS A 38 -8.74 5.94 4.55
N GLN A 39 -8.54 4.97 3.66
CA GLN A 39 -7.20 4.45 3.35
C GLN A 39 -6.27 5.54 2.82
N ARG A 40 -6.72 6.38 1.89
CA ARG A 40 -5.91 7.48 1.36
C ARG A 40 -5.54 8.51 2.44
N ILE A 41 -6.43 8.81 3.37
CA ILE A 41 -6.12 9.69 4.52
C ILE A 41 -5.08 9.03 5.43
N LEU A 42 -5.16 7.72 5.69
CA LEU A 42 -4.17 7.01 6.49
C LEU A 42 -2.79 7.01 5.80
N ILE A 43 -2.74 6.82 4.50
CA ILE A 43 -1.51 6.95 3.71
C ILE A 43 -0.96 8.38 3.82
N ALA A 44 -1.79 9.41 3.61
CA ALA A 44 -1.36 10.81 3.76
C ALA A 44 -0.80 11.10 5.15
N ARG A 45 -1.42 10.55 6.18
CA ARG A 45 -0.96 10.70 7.57
C ARG A 45 0.41 10.04 7.80
N ALA A 46 0.64 8.86 7.24
CA ALA A 46 1.94 8.19 7.30
C ALA A 46 3.02 9.01 6.57
N VAL A 47 2.73 9.47 5.36
CA VAL A 47 3.63 10.32 4.57
C VAL A 47 3.94 11.64 5.27
N TYR A 48 2.94 12.27 5.91
CA TYR A 48 3.11 13.52 6.65
C TYR A 48 4.09 13.39 7.82
N LYS A 49 4.08 12.25 8.52
CA LYS A 49 5.02 11.95 9.62
C LYS A 49 6.46 11.80 9.13
N ASP A 50 6.66 11.48 7.86
CA ASP A 50 7.97 11.34 7.21
C ASP A 50 8.92 10.35 7.93
N PRO A 51 8.47 9.12 8.24
CA PRO A 51 9.24 8.15 9.00
C PRO A 51 10.34 7.49 8.15
N LEU A 52 11.40 7.00 8.81
CA LEU A 52 12.45 6.17 8.18
C LEU A 52 12.00 4.71 7.97
N TYR A 53 11.12 4.22 8.83
CA TYR A 53 10.57 2.86 8.78
C TYR A 53 9.08 2.92 8.56
N ILE A 54 8.58 2.20 7.57
CA ILE A 54 7.18 2.19 7.17
C ILE A 54 6.68 0.76 7.19
N PHE A 55 5.55 0.54 7.86
CA PHE A 55 4.85 -0.74 7.87
C PHE A 55 3.49 -0.55 7.22
N LEU A 56 3.21 -1.32 6.19
CA LEU A 56 1.96 -1.29 5.44
C LEU A 56 1.30 -2.66 5.49
N ASP A 57 0.10 -2.70 6.02
CA ASP A 57 -0.73 -3.90 6.04
C ASP A 57 -1.95 -3.64 5.14
N GLU A 58 -1.96 -4.28 3.96
CA GLU A 58 -3.03 -4.15 2.95
C GLU A 58 -3.46 -2.69 2.65
N ALA A 59 -2.50 -1.77 2.60
CA ALA A 59 -2.77 -0.33 2.55
C ALA A 59 -3.58 0.14 1.32
N THR A 60 -3.71 -0.69 0.28
CA THR A 60 -4.37 -0.33 -0.98
C THR A 60 -5.56 -1.23 -1.34
N ASN A 61 -5.94 -2.16 -0.49
CA ASN A 61 -6.95 -3.18 -0.81
C ASN A 61 -8.37 -2.63 -1.08
N ALA A 62 -8.74 -1.49 -0.51
CA ALA A 62 -10.04 -0.83 -0.72
C ALA A 62 -10.02 0.25 -1.81
N LEU A 63 -8.93 0.36 -2.57
CA LEU A 63 -8.81 1.32 -3.67
C LEU A 63 -9.27 0.68 -4.99
N ASP A 64 -9.91 1.50 -5.83
CA ASP A 64 -10.10 1.13 -7.24
C ASP A 64 -8.76 1.11 -8.00
N ALA A 65 -8.70 0.38 -9.11
CA ALA A 65 -7.48 0.12 -9.86
C ALA A 65 -6.74 1.40 -10.30
N LYS A 66 -7.47 2.48 -10.62
CA LYS A 66 -6.87 3.74 -11.04
C LYS A 66 -6.19 4.46 -9.88
N ASN A 67 -6.88 4.58 -8.75
CA ASN A 67 -6.34 5.20 -7.54
C ASN A 67 -5.18 4.38 -6.98
N GLU A 68 -5.29 3.05 -6.96
CA GLU A 68 -4.24 2.15 -6.51
C GLU A 68 -2.95 2.37 -7.30
N ARG A 69 -3.02 2.36 -8.64
CA ARG A 69 -1.86 2.56 -9.50
C ARG A 69 -1.16 3.90 -9.25
N THR A 70 -1.93 4.99 -9.22
CA THR A 70 -1.39 6.33 -8.97
C THR A 70 -0.72 6.43 -7.60
N ILE A 71 -1.33 5.85 -6.56
CA ILE A 71 -0.77 5.87 -5.20
C ILE A 71 0.49 5.03 -5.12
N VAL A 72 0.54 3.84 -5.72
CA VAL A 72 1.73 2.98 -5.74
C VAL A 72 2.89 3.69 -6.42
N GLU A 73 2.68 4.31 -7.60
CA GLU A 73 3.70 5.08 -8.31
C GLU A 73 4.23 6.26 -7.45
N ASN A 74 3.34 6.98 -6.76
CA ASN A 74 3.73 8.08 -5.87
C ASN A 74 4.50 7.59 -4.64
N LEU A 75 4.05 6.47 -4.05
CA LEU A 75 4.69 5.87 -2.88
C LEU A 75 6.08 5.32 -3.20
N ASP A 76 6.30 4.76 -4.39
CA ASP A 76 7.62 4.28 -4.82
C ASP A 76 8.69 5.38 -4.74
N GLN A 77 8.32 6.61 -5.09
CA GLN A 77 9.21 7.76 -4.94
C GLN A 77 9.42 8.13 -3.45
N PHE A 78 8.36 8.03 -2.65
CA PHE A 78 8.44 8.32 -1.22
C PHE A 78 9.27 7.26 -0.46
N TYR A 79 9.28 6.02 -0.91
CA TYR A 79 10.03 4.93 -0.28
C TYR A 79 11.54 5.02 -0.45
N LYS A 80 12.04 5.81 -1.40
CA LYS A 80 13.49 5.97 -1.63
C LYS A 80 14.19 6.44 -0.35
N GLY A 81 15.24 5.70 0.04
CA GLY A 81 15.99 5.96 1.26
C GLY A 81 15.30 5.55 2.57
N ARG A 82 14.23 4.78 2.50
CA ARG A 82 13.48 4.27 3.66
C ARG A 82 13.42 2.76 3.66
N THR A 83 13.24 2.18 4.83
CA THR A 83 12.92 0.76 4.97
C THR A 83 11.41 0.60 4.99
N VAL A 84 10.89 -0.18 4.05
CA VAL A 84 9.45 -0.41 3.91
C VAL A 84 9.16 -1.89 4.05
N VAL A 85 8.28 -2.24 4.98
CA VAL A 85 7.75 -3.59 5.16
C VAL A 85 6.29 -3.59 4.72
N VAL A 86 5.97 -4.42 3.74
CA VAL A 86 4.62 -4.54 3.21
C VAL A 86 4.09 -5.93 3.44
N VAL A 87 2.95 -6.03 4.12
CA VAL A 87 2.14 -7.26 4.15
C VAL A 87 1.18 -7.17 2.96
N ALA A 88 1.30 -8.09 2.03
CA ALA A 88 0.55 -8.03 0.79
C ALA A 88 0.04 -9.40 0.35
N HIS A 89 -1.12 -9.38 -0.28
CA HIS A 89 -1.78 -10.53 -0.89
C HIS A 89 -1.83 -10.45 -2.42
N ARG A 90 -1.25 -9.39 -3.02
CA ARG A 90 -1.23 -9.17 -4.47
C ARG A 90 0.20 -9.25 -5.00
N LEU A 91 0.37 -10.01 -6.08
CA LEU A 91 1.66 -10.16 -6.75
C LEU A 91 2.24 -8.82 -7.21
N SER A 92 1.41 -7.90 -7.71
CA SER A 92 1.81 -6.56 -8.13
C SER A 92 2.52 -5.76 -7.04
N THR A 93 2.17 -6.02 -5.79
CA THR A 93 2.76 -5.34 -4.63
C THR A 93 4.12 -5.92 -4.23
N VAL A 94 4.32 -7.24 -4.39
CA VAL A 94 5.52 -7.91 -3.86
C VAL A 94 6.62 -8.15 -4.88
N LYS A 95 6.30 -8.23 -6.18
CA LYS A 95 7.28 -8.59 -7.22
C LYS A 95 8.50 -7.67 -7.31
N ASN A 96 8.36 -6.40 -6.93
CA ASN A 96 9.41 -5.41 -6.95
C ASN A 96 10.15 -5.26 -5.60
N ALA A 97 9.79 -6.05 -4.59
CA ALA A 97 10.46 -6.01 -3.29
C ALA A 97 11.90 -6.49 -3.40
N HIS A 98 12.82 -5.82 -2.69
CA HIS A 98 14.22 -6.25 -2.62
C HIS A 98 14.35 -7.61 -1.93
N GLN A 99 13.51 -7.87 -0.94
CA GLN A 99 13.45 -9.12 -0.20
C GLN A 99 12.00 -9.49 0.05
N ILE A 100 11.67 -10.75 -0.22
CA ILE A 100 10.38 -11.36 0.05
C ILE A 100 10.60 -12.41 1.15
N ILE A 101 9.75 -12.37 2.16
CA ILE A 101 9.72 -13.36 3.25
C ILE A 101 8.37 -14.05 3.17
N VAL A 102 8.38 -15.37 2.99
CA VAL A 102 7.18 -16.19 2.95
C VAL A 102 6.98 -16.83 4.31
N LEU A 103 5.79 -16.58 4.88
CA LEU A 103 5.38 -17.11 6.18
C LEU A 103 4.32 -18.21 5.99
N ASP A 104 4.50 -19.32 6.65
CA ASP A 104 3.49 -20.37 6.80
C ASP A 104 3.43 -20.83 8.25
N LYS A 105 2.21 -20.89 8.81
CA LYS A 105 1.96 -21.32 10.21
C LYS A 105 2.89 -20.65 11.23
N GLY A 106 3.13 -19.34 11.07
CA GLY A 106 3.97 -18.54 11.96
C GLY A 106 5.48 -18.78 11.80
N ARG A 107 5.92 -19.45 10.74
CA ARG A 107 7.35 -19.72 10.47
C ARG A 107 7.75 -19.16 9.11
N ILE A 108 8.98 -18.70 9.00
CA ILE A 108 9.59 -18.35 7.73
C ILE A 108 9.91 -19.64 6.97
N VAL A 109 9.30 -19.84 5.82
CA VAL A 109 9.50 -21.03 4.97
C VAL A 109 10.38 -20.73 3.75
N GLU A 110 10.34 -19.50 3.24
CA GLU A 110 11.21 -19.06 2.15
C GLU A 110 11.62 -17.59 2.31
N THR A 111 12.79 -17.29 1.80
CA THR A 111 13.33 -15.92 1.72
C THR A 111 14.08 -15.74 0.42
N GLY A 112 13.87 -14.62 -0.28
CA GLY A 112 14.54 -14.30 -1.52
C GLY A 112 13.91 -13.09 -2.20
N ASN A 113 14.20 -12.90 -3.48
CA ASN A 113 13.48 -11.96 -4.35
C ASN A 113 12.53 -12.71 -5.29
N HIS A 114 11.73 -11.97 -6.07
CA HIS A 114 10.76 -12.57 -6.98
C HIS A 114 11.39 -13.58 -7.93
N ALA A 115 12.49 -13.23 -8.60
CA ALA A 115 13.14 -14.09 -9.58
C ALA A 115 13.66 -15.40 -8.96
N SER A 116 14.39 -15.31 -7.85
CA SER A 116 14.96 -16.47 -7.16
C SER A 116 13.90 -17.41 -6.58
N LEU A 117 12.80 -16.87 -6.07
CA LEU A 117 11.71 -17.65 -5.49
C LEU A 117 10.82 -18.32 -6.56
N ILE A 118 10.65 -17.69 -7.72
CA ILE A 118 9.99 -18.31 -8.88
C ILE A 118 10.82 -19.49 -9.39
N GLU A 119 12.13 -19.35 -9.50
CA GLU A 119 13.04 -20.41 -9.92
C GLU A 119 13.04 -21.62 -8.99
N LYS A 120 12.94 -21.38 -7.69
CA LYS A 120 12.84 -22.44 -6.66
C LYS A 120 11.59 -23.31 -6.77
N LYS A 121 10.51 -22.81 -7.36
CA LYS A 121 9.21 -23.47 -7.48
C LYS A 121 8.64 -23.99 -6.14
N GLY A 122 8.88 -23.23 -5.05
CA GLY A 122 8.45 -23.58 -3.70
C GLY A 122 7.11 -22.93 -3.30
N ALA A 123 6.97 -22.56 -2.03
CA ALA A 123 5.74 -21.99 -1.48
C ALA A 123 5.37 -20.66 -2.15
N TYR A 124 6.33 -19.78 -2.38
CA TYR A 124 6.10 -18.53 -3.11
C TYR A 124 5.58 -18.76 -4.53
N TYR A 125 6.20 -19.67 -5.26
CA TYR A 125 5.77 -20.01 -6.62
C TYR A 125 4.32 -20.48 -6.65
N ASN A 126 3.92 -21.34 -5.71
CA ASN A 126 2.54 -21.82 -5.61
C ASN A 126 1.55 -20.70 -5.29
N LEU A 127 1.90 -19.73 -4.42
CA LEU A 127 1.07 -18.56 -4.15
C LEU A 127 0.88 -17.72 -5.40
N VAL A 128 1.93 -17.45 -6.16
CA VAL A 128 1.89 -16.68 -7.40
C VAL A 128 1.05 -17.40 -8.46
N LYS A 129 1.26 -18.70 -8.64
CA LYS A 129 0.51 -19.52 -9.58
C LYS A 129 -0.99 -19.52 -9.28
N ASN A 130 -1.36 -19.70 -8.03
CA ASN A 130 -2.76 -19.67 -7.60
C ASN A 130 -3.41 -18.31 -7.88
N GLN A 131 -2.70 -17.20 -7.66
CA GLN A 131 -3.21 -15.88 -8.01
C GLN A 131 -3.44 -15.71 -9.52
N LEU A 132 -2.54 -16.21 -10.35
CA LEU A 132 -2.70 -16.17 -11.81
C LEU A 132 -3.84 -17.08 -12.31
N GLU A 133 -4.01 -18.26 -11.71
CA GLU A 133 -5.07 -19.21 -12.06
C GLU A 133 -6.47 -18.74 -11.62
N LEU A 134 -6.56 -18.01 -10.51
CA LEU A 134 -7.82 -17.47 -10.00
C LEU A 134 -8.25 -16.16 -10.67
N GLY A 135 -7.47 -15.70 -11.67
CA GLY A 135 -7.82 -14.53 -12.48
C GLY A 135 -7.72 -13.20 -11.76
N ASN A 136 -6.88 -13.14 -10.71
CA ASN A 136 -6.57 -11.89 -9.98
C ASN A 136 -7.79 -11.04 -9.61
#